data_c58ca1104fa5c2d49b4d56f974ed31f0
#
_entry.id   c58ca1104fa5c2d49b4d56f974ed31f0
#
_cell.length_a   1.000
_cell.length_b   1.000
_cell.length_c   1.000
_cell.angle_alpha   90.00
_cell.angle_beta   90.00
_cell.angle_gamma   90.00
#
_symmetry.space_group_name_H-M   'P 1'
#
loop_
_entity.id
_entity.type
_entity.pdbx_description
1 polymer ?
#
loop_
_entity_poly.entity_id
_entity_poly.type
_entity_poly.pdbx_seq_one_letter_code
_entity_poly.pdbx_strand_id
1 'polypeptide(L)'
;MGREFASAAARWFHLTDTKARPEIVAVCDLNPLLTDWFSANVPSVKQVTADYRELLANETVEAVYCAVPHNLHHNIYPDILSAGKHLLGEKPFGIDADANRQIQESILAHPDCLVRCSSEMPFFPGAQKLINFVRAGDFGDIIEVEAAFLHSSDLNPDKPINWKRMVDTNGAYGCMGDLGMHVLHVPLRLGWKPSRVSAALVNRFATRLDSQGNTVPCETWDNATILGHVDDDRGGFPMVLKTWRIAPGHSNTWSIRILGTKKSAYFSTKNPRQWQFMTYAGGAGVWSVEDLGFESLFPAITGGIFEFGFADAIQQMWAAFVDELAGGNANGFGCVRPQEAADHHAVLNAALKAGTTNSVQEVLYVK
;
A
#
# COMPACT_ATOMS: atom_id res chain seq x y z
N MET A 1 -6.93 0.32 11.15
CA MET A 1 -7.24 -0.51 9.95
C MET A 1 -8.24 -1.62 10.26
N GLY A 2 -8.15 -2.37 11.38
CA GLY A 2 -9.12 -3.46 11.67
C GLY A 2 -10.61 -3.08 11.58
N ARG A 3 -10.99 -1.87 12.02
CA ARG A 3 -12.37 -1.37 11.90
C ARG A 3 -12.78 -1.09 10.45
N GLU A 4 -11.86 -0.65 9.61
CA GLU A 4 -12.08 -0.48 8.17
C GLU A 4 -12.34 -1.83 7.49
N PHE A 5 -11.58 -2.86 7.90
CA PHE A 5 -11.86 -4.23 7.46
C PHE A 5 -13.25 -4.70 7.90
N ALA A 6 -13.62 -4.50 9.16
CA ALA A 6 -14.94 -4.87 9.66
C ALA A 6 -16.06 -4.17 8.90
N SER A 7 -15.89 -2.87 8.59
CA SER A 7 -16.82 -2.10 7.76
C SER A 7 -16.95 -2.67 6.35
N ALA A 8 -15.84 -3.03 5.71
CA ALA A 8 -15.84 -3.65 4.40
C ALA A 8 -16.55 -5.02 4.41
N ALA A 9 -16.26 -5.86 5.42
CA ALA A 9 -16.92 -7.15 5.60
C ALA A 9 -18.44 -7.02 5.87
N ALA A 10 -18.86 -6.04 6.68
CA ALA A 10 -20.27 -5.76 6.94
C ALA A 10 -21.03 -5.32 5.67
N ARG A 11 -20.37 -4.63 4.76
CA ARG A 11 -20.91 -4.18 3.48
C ARG A 11 -20.75 -5.20 2.35
N TRP A 12 -20.41 -6.46 2.62
CA TRP A 12 -20.08 -7.43 1.57
C TRP A 12 -21.22 -7.69 0.58
N PHE A 13 -22.46 -7.56 1.02
CA PHE A 13 -23.65 -7.63 0.14
C PHE A 13 -23.69 -6.53 -0.95
N HIS A 14 -22.86 -5.50 -0.82
CA HIS A 14 -22.68 -4.47 -1.85
C HIS A 14 -22.03 -5.04 -3.12
N LEU A 15 -21.21 -6.06 -3.01
CA LEU A 15 -20.61 -6.77 -4.13
C LEU A 15 -21.60 -7.79 -4.69
N THR A 16 -21.74 -7.85 -6.02
CA THR A 16 -22.79 -8.66 -6.67
C THR A 16 -22.30 -10.00 -7.22
N ASP A 17 -21.01 -10.15 -7.42
CA ASP A 17 -20.40 -11.36 -7.98
C ASP A 17 -19.15 -11.72 -7.19
N THR A 18 -19.35 -12.39 -6.05
CA THR A 18 -18.26 -12.84 -5.17
C THR A 18 -18.34 -14.33 -4.93
N LYS A 19 -17.20 -15.03 -5.01
CA LYS A 19 -17.11 -16.49 -4.77
C LYS A 19 -17.20 -16.87 -3.31
N ALA A 20 -16.82 -15.97 -2.41
CA ALA A 20 -16.82 -16.17 -0.98
C ALA A 20 -17.11 -14.86 -0.24
N ARG A 21 -17.46 -14.99 1.03
CA ARG A 21 -17.73 -13.85 1.93
C ARG A 21 -16.87 -14.01 3.20
N PRO A 22 -16.14 -12.99 3.63
CA PRO A 22 -15.40 -13.03 4.88
C PRO A 22 -16.34 -12.95 6.08
N GLU A 23 -16.08 -13.75 7.10
CA GLU A 23 -16.71 -13.69 8.41
C GLU A 23 -15.63 -13.46 9.47
N ILE A 24 -15.76 -12.40 10.27
CA ILE A 24 -14.81 -12.08 11.34
C ILE A 24 -15.20 -12.89 12.58
N VAL A 25 -14.46 -13.96 12.86
CA VAL A 25 -14.78 -14.91 13.96
C VAL A 25 -13.95 -14.67 15.22
N ALA A 26 -12.76 -14.07 15.07
CA ALA A 26 -11.84 -13.82 16.17
C ALA A 26 -11.14 -12.45 16.00
N VAL A 27 -10.83 -11.80 17.12
CA VAL A 27 -10.07 -10.57 17.18
C VAL A 27 -9.05 -10.60 18.28
N CYS A 28 -7.87 -10.02 18.02
CA CYS A 28 -6.78 -9.91 18.98
C CYS A 28 -6.21 -8.49 18.97
N ASP A 29 -6.11 -7.87 20.13
CA ASP A 29 -5.38 -6.62 20.36
C ASP A 29 -4.99 -6.52 21.84
N LEU A 30 -3.82 -5.94 22.12
CA LEU A 30 -3.37 -5.68 23.50
C LEU A 30 -4.22 -4.61 24.21
N ASN A 31 -4.90 -3.76 23.46
CA ASN A 31 -5.80 -2.73 23.99
C ASN A 31 -7.25 -3.23 24.00
N PRO A 32 -7.81 -3.53 25.21
CA PRO A 32 -9.16 -4.05 25.32
C PRO A 32 -10.24 -3.11 24.76
N LEU A 33 -10.02 -1.79 24.76
CA LEU A 33 -10.98 -0.85 24.18
C LEU A 33 -11.15 -1.04 22.67
N LEU A 34 -10.12 -1.57 21.99
CA LEU A 34 -10.21 -1.89 20.57
C LEU A 34 -10.98 -3.19 20.35
N THR A 35 -10.75 -4.22 21.13
CA THR A 35 -11.46 -5.51 21.01
C THR A 35 -12.92 -5.42 21.47
N ASP A 36 -13.22 -4.63 22.52
CA ASP A 36 -14.59 -4.38 22.99
C ASP A 36 -15.49 -3.80 21.89
N TRP A 37 -14.91 -2.91 21.05
CA TRP A 37 -15.65 -2.37 19.93
C TRP A 37 -16.09 -3.48 18.96
N PHE A 38 -15.23 -4.46 18.67
CA PHE A 38 -15.59 -5.58 17.80
C PHE A 38 -16.66 -6.45 18.39
N SER A 39 -16.55 -6.77 19.68
CA SER A 39 -17.57 -7.55 20.43
C SER A 39 -18.94 -6.89 20.41
N ALA A 40 -18.97 -5.57 20.51
CA ALA A 40 -20.21 -4.80 20.53
C ALA A 40 -20.84 -4.62 19.12
N ASN A 41 -20.05 -4.62 18.06
CA ASN A 41 -20.50 -4.21 16.72
C ASN A 41 -20.45 -5.33 15.66
N VAL A 42 -19.75 -6.44 15.93
CA VAL A 42 -19.56 -7.52 14.96
C VAL A 42 -20.07 -8.84 15.56
N PRO A 43 -21.35 -9.20 15.32
CA PRO A 43 -21.98 -10.36 15.97
C PRO A 43 -21.34 -11.72 15.70
N SER A 44 -20.57 -11.82 14.60
CA SER A 44 -19.83 -13.05 14.24
C SER A 44 -18.59 -13.29 15.08
N VAL A 45 -18.06 -12.29 15.79
CA VAL A 45 -16.91 -12.44 16.68
C VAL A 45 -17.29 -13.32 17.87
N LYS A 46 -16.60 -14.47 18.00
CA LYS A 46 -16.79 -15.46 19.08
C LYS A 46 -15.59 -15.53 20.00
N GLN A 47 -14.42 -15.11 19.53
CA GLN A 47 -13.19 -15.11 20.31
C GLN A 47 -12.60 -13.71 20.37
N VAL A 48 -12.25 -13.30 21.59
CA VAL A 48 -11.54 -12.05 21.87
C VAL A 48 -10.35 -12.41 22.77
N THR A 49 -9.16 -11.99 22.37
CA THR A 49 -7.93 -12.31 23.11
C THR A 49 -6.91 -11.18 23.04
N ALA A 50 -5.98 -11.15 23.99
CA ALA A 50 -4.79 -10.30 23.95
C ALA A 50 -3.54 -11.06 23.46
N ASP A 51 -3.62 -12.39 23.32
CA ASP A 51 -2.55 -13.23 22.76
C ASP A 51 -2.95 -13.76 21.38
N TYR A 52 -2.27 -13.28 20.33
CA TYR A 52 -2.54 -13.72 18.96
C TYR A 52 -2.32 -15.24 18.76
N ARG A 53 -1.52 -15.91 19.60
CA ARG A 53 -1.31 -17.36 19.51
C ARG A 53 -2.58 -18.14 19.83
N GLU A 54 -3.40 -17.63 20.75
CA GLU A 54 -4.73 -18.21 21.01
C GLU A 54 -5.66 -18.07 19.80
N LEU A 55 -5.57 -16.93 19.09
CA LEU A 55 -6.31 -16.75 17.84
C LEU A 55 -5.82 -17.73 16.76
N LEU A 56 -4.51 -17.94 16.63
CA LEU A 56 -3.94 -18.88 15.66
C LEU A 56 -4.30 -20.34 15.97
N ALA A 57 -4.49 -20.71 17.23
CA ALA A 57 -4.93 -22.05 17.65
C ALA A 57 -6.41 -22.31 17.33
N ASN A 58 -7.20 -21.29 16.96
CA ASN A 58 -8.60 -21.47 16.62
C ASN A 58 -8.74 -22.09 15.21
N GLU A 59 -9.30 -23.29 15.14
CA GLU A 59 -9.50 -24.04 13.89
C GLU A 59 -10.49 -23.37 12.93
N THR A 60 -11.39 -22.51 13.42
CA THR A 60 -12.36 -21.78 12.57
C THR A 60 -11.74 -20.58 11.87
N VAL A 61 -10.52 -20.17 12.26
CA VAL A 61 -9.78 -19.10 11.57
C VAL A 61 -9.04 -19.69 10.38
N GLU A 62 -9.41 -19.31 9.17
CA GLU A 62 -8.75 -19.74 7.92
C GLU A 62 -7.70 -18.74 7.44
N ALA A 63 -7.97 -17.44 7.64
CA ALA A 63 -7.11 -16.35 7.21
C ALA A 63 -7.00 -15.28 8.30
N VAL A 64 -5.85 -14.62 8.37
CA VAL A 64 -5.58 -13.54 9.31
C VAL A 64 -5.32 -12.24 8.55
N TYR A 65 -6.05 -11.18 8.90
CA TYR A 65 -5.64 -9.82 8.60
C TYR A 65 -4.80 -9.29 9.76
N CYS A 66 -3.53 -8.99 9.49
CA CYS A 66 -2.59 -8.57 10.51
C CYS A 66 -2.18 -7.10 10.33
N ALA A 67 -2.63 -6.24 11.27
CA ALA A 67 -2.43 -4.78 11.24
C ALA A 67 -1.68 -4.29 12.50
N VAL A 68 -0.57 -4.91 12.80
CA VAL A 68 0.32 -4.58 13.91
C VAL A 68 1.38 -3.55 13.50
N PRO A 69 2.10 -2.90 14.45
CA PRO A 69 3.27 -2.08 14.15
C PRO A 69 4.34 -2.82 13.35
N HIS A 70 5.12 -2.08 12.55
CA HIS A 70 6.07 -2.63 11.56
C HIS A 70 7.13 -3.56 12.15
N ASN A 71 7.59 -3.27 13.36
CA ASN A 71 8.60 -4.06 14.07
C ASN A 71 8.09 -5.45 14.52
N LEU A 72 6.80 -5.70 14.47
CA LEU A 72 6.23 -7.00 14.84
C LEU A 72 5.99 -7.94 13.66
N HIS A 73 6.07 -7.42 12.42
CA HIS A 73 5.74 -8.20 11.22
C HIS A 73 6.61 -9.46 11.09
N HIS A 74 7.92 -9.35 11.30
CA HIS A 74 8.86 -10.46 11.11
C HIS A 74 8.71 -11.61 12.14
N ASN A 75 8.02 -11.37 13.25
CA ASN A 75 7.68 -12.39 14.23
C ASN A 75 6.28 -12.96 13.96
N ILE A 76 5.27 -12.09 13.81
CA ILE A 76 3.87 -12.52 13.79
C ILE A 76 3.50 -13.15 12.44
N TYR A 77 4.03 -12.66 11.30
CA TYR A 77 3.71 -13.23 9.99
C TYR A 77 4.20 -14.67 9.84
N PRO A 78 5.45 -15.02 10.22
CA PRO A 78 5.89 -16.43 10.27
C PRO A 78 5.04 -17.30 11.19
N ASP A 79 4.64 -16.81 12.38
CA ASP A 79 3.78 -17.57 13.29
C ASP A 79 2.40 -17.87 12.67
N ILE A 80 1.81 -16.91 11.94
CA ILE A 80 0.55 -17.10 11.21
C ILE A 80 0.69 -18.22 10.17
N LEU A 81 1.77 -18.19 9.38
CA LEU A 81 2.02 -19.18 8.33
C LEU A 81 2.31 -20.57 8.94
N SER A 82 3.07 -20.63 10.03
CA SER A 82 3.37 -21.86 10.76
C SER A 82 2.12 -22.52 11.36
N ALA A 83 1.09 -21.71 11.67
CA ALA A 83 -0.23 -22.20 12.05
C ALA A 83 -1.11 -22.63 10.88
N GLY A 84 -0.59 -22.62 9.64
CA GLY A 84 -1.32 -22.98 8.42
C GLY A 84 -2.39 -21.99 8.01
N LYS A 85 -2.31 -20.73 8.46
CA LYS A 85 -3.31 -19.71 8.15
C LYS A 85 -2.85 -18.84 6.98
N HIS A 86 -3.79 -18.46 6.10
CA HIS A 86 -3.55 -17.47 5.06
C HIS A 86 -3.36 -16.06 5.67
N LEU A 87 -2.60 -15.19 5.00
CA LEU A 87 -2.23 -13.88 5.53
C LEU A 87 -2.53 -12.75 4.54
N LEU A 88 -3.31 -11.76 4.97
CA LEU A 88 -3.22 -10.41 4.44
C LEU A 88 -2.51 -9.54 5.47
N GLY A 89 -1.23 -9.26 5.25
CA GLY A 89 -0.40 -8.45 6.14
C GLY A 89 -0.43 -6.97 5.76
N GLU A 90 -0.32 -6.09 6.76
CA GLU A 90 -0.14 -4.67 6.51
C GLU A 90 1.26 -4.36 5.96
N LYS A 91 1.32 -3.28 5.20
CA LYS A 91 2.59 -2.71 4.72
C LYS A 91 3.41 -2.15 5.91
N PRO A 92 4.74 -2.05 5.80
CA PRO A 92 5.61 -2.28 4.65
C PRO A 92 6.02 -3.74 4.43
N PHE A 93 5.44 -4.69 5.12
CA PHE A 93 5.74 -6.12 5.04
C PHE A 93 7.14 -6.49 5.56
N GLY A 94 7.41 -6.02 6.75
CA GLY A 94 8.70 -6.01 7.44
C GLY A 94 9.18 -4.59 7.71
N ILE A 95 9.86 -4.37 8.84
CA ILE A 95 10.35 -3.04 9.24
C ILE A 95 11.53 -2.58 8.36
N ASP A 96 12.29 -3.53 7.83
CA ASP A 96 13.47 -3.36 6.98
C ASP A 96 13.65 -4.55 6.03
N ALA A 97 14.75 -4.55 5.27
CA ALA A 97 15.04 -5.60 4.30
C ALA A 97 15.33 -6.96 4.97
N ASP A 98 15.94 -6.98 6.14
CA ASP A 98 16.22 -8.23 6.86
C ASP A 98 14.94 -8.86 7.42
N ALA A 99 14.07 -8.07 8.01
CA ALA A 99 12.75 -8.50 8.45
C ALA A 99 11.90 -9.02 7.27
N ASN A 100 11.94 -8.31 6.12
CA ASN A 100 11.26 -8.78 4.92
C ASN A 100 11.84 -10.11 4.42
N ARG A 101 13.16 -10.30 4.42
CA ARG A 101 13.79 -11.56 4.02
C ARG A 101 13.33 -12.73 4.90
N GLN A 102 13.28 -12.55 6.22
CA GLN A 102 12.76 -13.59 7.14
C GLN A 102 11.30 -13.95 6.83
N ILE A 103 10.46 -12.96 6.52
CA ILE A 103 9.07 -13.19 6.09
C ILE A 103 9.03 -13.97 4.77
N GLN A 104 9.86 -13.62 3.77
CA GLN A 104 9.95 -14.33 2.49
C GLN A 104 10.39 -15.79 2.68
N GLU A 105 11.38 -16.04 3.52
CA GLU A 105 11.84 -17.39 3.87
C GLU A 105 10.70 -18.23 4.48
N SER A 106 9.91 -17.63 5.36
CA SER A 106 8.73 -18.30 5.95
C SER A 106 7.64 -18.56 4.90
N ILE A 107 7.41 -17.65 3.95
CA ILE A 107 6.45 -17.86 2.86
C ILE A 107 6.87 -19.06 2.00
N LEU A 108 8.14 -19.15 1.66
CA LEU A 108 8.69 -20.26 0.88
C LEU A 108 8.55 -21.60 1.61
N ALA A 109 8.64 -21.61 2.93
CA ALA A 109 8.45 -22.79 3.76
C ALA A 109 6.97 -23.23 3.90
N HIS A 110 6.01 -22.34 3.61
CA HIS A 110 4.58 -22.59 3.74
C HIS A 110 3.83 -22.28 2.43
N PRO A 111 4.09 -23.02 1.33
CA PRO A 111 3.57 -22.72 -0.01
C PRO A 111 2.04 -22.85 -0.14
N ASP A 112 1.41 -23.57 0.78
CA ASP A 112 -0.06 -23.74 0.82
C ASP A 112 -0.78 -22.51 1.40
N CYS A 113 -0.06 -21.59 2.02
CA CYS A 113 -0.63 -20.37 2.57
C CYS A 113 -0.65 -19.26 1.50
N LEU A 114 -1.83 -18.73 1.20
CA LEU A 114 -1.93 -17.49 0.42
C LEU A 114 -1.44 -16.32 1.26
N VAL A 115 -0.45 -15.58 0.75
CA VAL A 115 0.12 -14.41 1.42
C VAL A 115 0.04 -13.19 0.50
N ARG A 116 -0.51 -12.09 1.03
CA ARG A 116 -0.60 -10.82 0.32
C ARG A 116 -0.31 -9.67 1.29
N CYS A 117 0.09 -8.52 0.73
CA CYS A 117 0.24 -7.28 1.48
C CYS A 117 -0.82 -6.26 1.05
N SER A 118 -1.35 -5.51 2.00
CA SER A 118 -2.42 -4.54 1.75
C SER A 118 -1.92 -3.30 1.02
N SER A 119 -2.66 -2.85 0.01
CA SER A 119 -2.46 -1.57 -0.68
C SER A 119 -3.72 -1.24 -1.50
N GLU A 120 -4.59 -0.40 -0.98
CA GLU A 120 -5.93 -0.12 -1.52
C GLU A 120 -5.96 0.92 -2.64
N MET A 121 -4.98 1.81 -2.73
CA MET A 121 -4.99 2.95 -3.66
C MET A 121 -5.13 2.55 -5.14
N PRO A 122 -4.51 1.47 -5.62
CA PRO A 122 -4.67 1.04 -7.01
C PRO A 122 -6.07 0.56 -7.38
N PHE A 123 -6.95 0.32 -6.41
CA PHE A 123 -8.34 -0.11 -6.66
C PHE A 123 -9.30 1.02 -7.00
N PHE A 124 -8.88 2.27 -6.97
CA PHE A 124 -9.66 3.39 -7.49
C PHE A 124 -9.87 3.26 -9.01
N PRO A 125 -11.06 3.64 -9.53
CA PRO A 125 -11.39 3.53 -10.97
C PRO A 125 -10.35 4.13 -11.90
N GLY A 126 -9.89 5.35 -11.61
CA GLY A 126 -8.89 6.02 -12.43
C GLY A 126 -7.52 5.33 -12.41
N ALA A 127 -7.14 4.70 -11.29
CA ALA A 127 -5.92 3.90 -11.23
C ALA A 127 -6.05 2.63 -12.07
N GLN A 128 -7.18 1.91 -11.99
CA GLN A 128 -7.46 0.72 -12.79
C GLN A 128 -7.49 1.05 -14.29
N LYS A 129 -8.12 2.17 -14.66
CA LYS A 129 -8.16 2.65 -16.05
C LYS A 129 -6.76 2.91 -16.59
N LEU A 130 -5.93 3.61 -15.81
CA LEU A 130 -4.53 3.88 -16.17
C LEU A 130 -3.72 2.58 -16.33
N ILE A 131 -3.85 1.62 -15.41
CA ILE A 131 -3.20 0.31 -15.49
C ILE A 131 -3.59 -0.43 -16.77
N ASN A 132 -4.88 -0.43 -17.11
CA ASN A 132 -5.38 -1.07 -18.33
C ASN A 132 -4.83 -0.41 -19.60
N PHE A 133 -4.71 0.91 -19.64
CA PHE A 133 -4.08 1.63 -20.75
C PHE A 133 -2.60 1.26 -20.91
N VAL A 134 -1.85 1.11 -19.81
CA VAL A 134 -0.46 0.65 -19.89
C VAL A 134 -0.39 -0.76 -20.46
N ARG A 135 -1.20 -1.68 -19.96
CA ARG A 135 -1.24 -3.08 -20.42
C ARG A 135 -1.64 -3.23 -21.89
N ALA A 136 -2.46 -2.33 -22.40
CA ALA A 136 -2.84 -2.26 -23.81
C ALA A 136 -1.73 -1.68 -24.72
N GLY A 137 -0.62 -1.15 -24.15
CA GLY A 137 0.45 -0.50 -24.90
C GLY A 137 0.08 0.89 -25.45
N ASP A 138 -0.97 1.49 -24.92
CA ASP A 138 -1.54 2.74 -25.40
C ASP A 138 -0.58 3.94 -25.27
N PHE A 139 0.32 3.92 -24.29
CA PHE A 139 1.25 5.03 -24.04
C PHE A 139 2.38 5.14 -25.07
N GLY A 140 2.63 4.08 -25.85
CA GLY A 140 3.85 3.97 -26.64
C GLY A 140 5.07 3.77 -25.73
N ASP A 141 6.20 4.43 -26.03
CA ASP A 141 7.36 4.41 -25.12
C ASP A 141 7.10 5.30 -23.92
N ILE A 142 7.47 4.83 -22.74
CA ILE A 142 7.35 5.61 -21.52
C ILE A 142 8.48 6.65 -21.48
N ILE A 143 8.14 7.91 -21.18
CA ILE A 143 9.07 9.03 -21.05
C ILE A 143 9.38 9.28 -19.57
N GLU A 144 8.36 9.24 -18.71
CA GLU A 144 8.48 9.46 -17.28
C GLU A 144 7.30 8.81 -16.53
N VAL A 145 7.57 8.30 -15.35
CA VAL A 145 6.54 7.91 -14.37
C VAL A 145 6.73 8.73 -13.10
N GLU A 146 5.67 9.36 -12.60
CA GLU A 146 5.64 9.94 -11.25
C GLU A 146 4.55 9.26 -10.44
N ALA A 147 4.89 8.78 -9.23
CA ALA A 147 3.93 8.27 -8.26
C ALA A 147 4.17 8.93 -6.90
N ALA A 148 3.09 9.30 -6.21
CA ALA A 148 3.18 10.03 -4.96
C ALA A 148 2.12 9.59 -3.96
N PHE A 149 2.49 9.58 -2.67
CA PHE A 149 1.54 9.51 -1.57
C PHE A 149 1.86 10.61 -0.56
N LEU A 150 0.95 11.57 -0.45
CA LEU A 150 1.15 12.82 0.23
C LEU A 150 0.15 12.98 1.38
N HIS A 151 0.67 13.21 2.58
CA HIS A 151 -0.09 13.44 3.80
C HIS A 151 0.27 14.79 4.44
N SER A 152 -0.69 15.37 5.15
CA SER A 152 -0.46 16.49 6.08
C SER A 152 -0.59 16.08 7.54
N SER A 153 -0.59 14.78 7.84
CA SER A 153 -0.87 14.23 9.17
C SER A 153 0.14 14.67 10.24
N ASP A 154 1.36 15.01 9.85
CA ASP A 154 2.43 15.44 10.74
C ASP A 154 2.82 16.92 10.52
N LEU A 155 1.99 17.68 9.78
CA LEU A 155 2.26 19.10 9.48
C LEU A 155 2.20 20.00 10.73
N ASN A 156 1.31 19.69 11.70
CA ASN A 156 1.26 20.43 12.96
C ASN A 156 2.50 20.12 13.82
N PRO A 157 3.37 21.12 14.12
CA PRO A 157 4.56 20.91 14.93
C PRO A 157 4.24 20.54 16.39
N ASP A 158 3.09 20.98 16.91
CA ASP A 158 2.67 20.75 18.30
C ASP A 158 2.05 19.37 18.52
N LYS A 159 1.83 18.60 17.44
CA LYS A 159 1.35 17.23 17.55
C LYS A 159 2.35 16.37 18.32
N PRO A 160 1.91 15.66 19.40
CA PRO A 160 2.80 14.76 20.13
C PRO A 160 3.48 13.72 19.23
N ILE A 161 4.66 13.27 19.67
CA ILE A 161 5.37 12.19 18.97
C ILE A 161 4.49 10.93 18.95
N ASN A 162 4.56 10.19 17.85
CA ASN A 162 3.91 8.91 17.72
C ASN A 162 4.93 7.85 17.22
N TRP A 163 4.54 6.60 17.27
CA TRP A 163 5.39 5.46 16.93
C TRP A 163 6.02 5.54 15.52
N LYS A 164 5.38 6.26 14.58
CA LYS A 164 5.89 6.45 13.23
C LYS A 164 7.10 7.39 13.13
N ARG A 165 7.42 8.09 14.23
CA ARG A 165 8.57 8.98 14.34
C ARG A 165 9.78 8.32 15.01
N MET A 166 9.67 7.05 15.37
CA MET A 166 10.68 6.27 16.09
C MET A 166 11.22 5.15 15.21
N VAL A 167 12.52 4.99 15.15
CA VAL A 167 13.18 3.96 14.33
C VAL A 167 12.85 2.55 14.82
N ASP A 168 12.77 2.35 16.14
CA ASP A 168 12.49 1.02 16.73
C ASP A 168 11.12 0.44 16.34
N THR A 169 10.16 1.29 15.99
CA THR A 169 8.79 0.84 15.69
C THR A 169 8.39 1.02 14.22
N ASN A 170 8.92 2.06 13.56
CA ASN A 170 8.59 2.38 12.16
C ASN A 170 9.71 2.00 11.17
N GLY A 171 10.94 1.79 11.66
CA GLY A 171 12.12 1.51 10.85
C GLY A 171 12.82 2.74 10.30
N ALA A 172 14.06 2.57 9.87
CA ALA A 172 14.90 3.64 9.32
C ALA A 172 14.39 4.23 8.00
N TYR A 173 13.51 3.51 7.30
CA TYR A 173 12.87 4.03 6.08
C TYR A 173 11.92 5.22 6.36
N GLY A 174 11.38 5.33 7.59
CA GLY A 174 10.52 6.42 7.99
C GLY A 174 9.25 6.52 7.11
N CYS A 175 9.04 7.70 6.51
CA CYS A 175 7.90 7.91 5.60
C CYS A 175 7.93 7.01 4.35
N MET A 176 9.10 6.57 3.90
CA MET A 176 9.19 5.64 2.78
C MET A 176 8.62 4.26 3.15
N GLY A 177 8.89 3.74 4.34
CA GLY A 177 8.30 2.49 4.83
C GLY A 177 6.78 2.58 4.98
N ASP A 178 6.29 3.66 5.60
CA ASP A 178 4.84 3.83 5.84
C ASP A 178 4.02 4.04 4.55
N LEU A 179 4.57 4.73 3.53
CA LEU A 179 3.83 5.18 2.35
C LEU A 179 4.30 4.53 1.04
N GLY A 180 5.51 4.00 1.00
CA GLY A 180 6.18 3.59 -0.24
C GLY A 180 5.52 2.40 -0.93
N MET A 181 4.94 1.44 -0.18
CA MET A 181 4.23 0.31 -0.77
C MET A 181 3.08 0.79 -1.66
N HIS A 182 2.31 1.77 -1.22
CA HIS A 182 1.23 2.36 -2.01
C HIS A 182 1.75 3.05 -3.27
N VAL A 183 2.93 3.69 -3.19
CA VAL A 183 3.56 4.40 -4.31
C VAL A 183 4.14 3.42 -5.34
N LEU A 184 4.74 2.32 -4.89
CA LEU A 184 5.44 1.34 -5.74
C LEU A 184 4.55 0.22 -6.26
N HIS A 185 3.37 -0.03 -5.68
CA HIS A 185 2.52 -1.16 -6.07
C HIS A 185 2.20 -1.17 -7.57
N VAL A 186 1.73 -0.05 -8.14
CA VAL A 186 1.44 0.03 -9.59
C VAL A 186 2.70 -0.06 -10.43
N PRO A 187 3.76 0.73 -10.19
CA PRO A 187 5.01 0.60 -10.95
C PRO A 187 5.59 -0.82 -10.95
N LEU A 188 5.74 -1.45 -9.80
CA LEU A 188 6.30 -2.80 -9.70
C LEU A 188 5.41 -3.84 -10.37
N ARG A 189 4.07 -3.73 -10.23
CA ARG A 189 3.09 -4.59 -10.91
C ARG A 189 3.17 -4.48 -12.44
N LEU A 190 3.55 -3.32 -12.97
CA LEU A 190 3.74 -3.07 -14.39
C LEU A 190 5.16 -3.43 -14.86
N GLY A 191 6.00 -3.97 -13.97
CA GLY A 191 7.37 -4.38 -14.28
C GLY A 191 8.39 -3.23 -14.28
N TRP A 192 8.00 -2.04 -13.85
CA TRP A 192 8.89 -0.88 -13.79
C TRP A 192 9.72 -0.91 -12.51
N LYS A 193 10.88 -1.56 -12.61
CA LYS A 193 11.84 -1.74 -11.53
C LYS A 193 13.04 -0.81 -11.75
N PRO A 194 13.26 0.20 -10.91
CA PRO A 194 14.42 1.07 -11.08
C PRO A 194 15.72 0.31 -10.81
N SER A 195 16.68 0.38 -11.74
CA SER A 195 18.01 -0.23 -11.58
C SER A 195 18.93 0.57 -10.65
N ARG A 196 18.72 1.88 -10.57
CA ARG A 196 19.46 2.80 -9.71
C ARG A 196 18.57 3.92 -9.20
N VAL A 197 18.89 4.46 -8.02
CA VAL A 197 18.15 5.54 -7.39
C VAL A 197 19.06 6.57 -6.76
N SER A 198 18.59 7.83 -6.71
CA SER A 198 19.01 8.87 -5.79
C SER A 198 17.84 9.30 -4.92
N ALA A 199 18.08 9.87 -3.74
CA ALA A 199 17.01 10.27 -2.84
C ALA A 199 17.33 11.55 -2.05
N ALA A 200 16.33 12.40 -1.88
CA ALA A 200 16.34 13.49 -0.92
C ALA A 200 15.46 13.11 0.28
N LEU A 201 16.09 12.96 1.44
CA LEU A 201 15.43 12.63 2.71
C LEU A 201 15.40 13.88 3.59
N VAL A 202 14.23 14.25 4.11
CA VAL A 202 14.04 15.48 4.87
C VAL A 202 13.39 15.16 6.22
N ASN A 203 14.01 15.67 7.29
CA ASN A 203 13.41 15.71 8.62
C ASN A 203 13.23 17.18 9.01
N ARG A 204 12.06 17.76 8.72
CA ARG A 204 11.74 19.17 8.97
C ARG A 204 11.43 19.44 10.43
N PHE A 205 10.78 18.48 11.09
CA PHE A 205 10.46 18.54 12.51
C PHE A 205 11.34 17.55 13.27
N ALA A 206 12.55 18.00 13.63
CA ALA A 206 13.56 17.16 14.26
C ALA A 206 13.20 16.72 15.68
N THR A 207 12.26 17.42 16.35
CA THR A 207 11.81 17.11 17.72
C THR A 207 10.29 17.29 17.84
N ARG A 208 9.69 16.57 18.80
CA ARG A 208 8.30 16.73 19.22
C ARG A 208 8.19 16.53 20.74
N LEU A 209 7.05 16.88 21.31
CA LEU A 209 6.75 16.56 22.70
C LEU A 209 6.28 15.10 22.82
N ASP A 210 6.71 14.41 23.87
CA ASP A 210 6.14 13.13 24.27
C ASP A 210 4.84 13.31 25.08
N SER A 211 4.25 12.23 25.55
CA SER A 211 3.03 12.26 26.37
C SER A 211 3.23 12.88 27.76
N GLN A 212 4.47 13.09 28.19
CA GLN A 212 4.84 13.71 29.47
C GLN A 212 5.24 15.18 29.29
N GLY A 213 5.25 15.70 28.07
CA GLY A 213 5.64 17.06 27.74
C GLY A 213 7.15 17.28 27.57
N ASN A 214 7.96 16.23 27.51
CA ASN A 214 9.38 16.34 27.25
C ASN A 214 9.65 16.47 25.76
N THR A 215 10.64 17.28 25.37
CA THR A 215 11.10 17.34 23.98
C THR A 215 11.97 16.13 23.66
N VAL A 216 11.54 15.33 22.68
CA VAL A 216 12.22 14.11 22.23
C VAL A 216 12.51 14.17 20.73
N PRO A 217 13.57 13.49 20.24
CA PRO A 217 13.92 13.51 18.83
C PRO A 217 12.90 12.76 17.97
N CYS A 218 12.66 13.27 16.75
CA CYS A 218 12.02 12.52 15.67
C CYS A 218 13.14 11.87 14.86
N GLU A 219 13.22 10.56 14.96
CA GLU A 219 14.34 9.76 14.38
C GLU A 219 14.11 9.43 12.90
N THR A 220 12.88 9.52 12.42
CA THR A 220 12.49 9.12 11.06
C THR A 220 12.24 10.33 10.16
N TRP A 221 12.31 10.10 8.85
CA TRP A 221 12.11 11.13 7.83
C TRP A 221 10.65 11.58 7.74
N ASP A 222 10.45 12.89 7.57
CA ASP A 222 9.14 13.48 7.27
C ASP A 222 8.73 13.25 5.83
N ASN A 223 9.65 13.55 4.92
CA ASN A 223 9.44 13.52 3.48
C ASN A 223 10.63 12.84 2.79
N ALA A 224 10.33 12.03 1.79
CA ALA A 224 11.32 11.48 0.89
C ALA A 224 10.89 11.68 -0.57
N THR A 225 11.83 12.12 -1.39
CA THR A 225 11.70 12.14 -2.85
C THR A 225 12.79 11.27 -3.43
N ILE A 226 12.41 10.26 -4.21
CA ILE A 226 13.30 9.30 -4.84
C ILE A 226 13.25 9.53 -6.34
N LEU A 227 14.40 9.66 -6.98
CA LEU A 227 14.56 9.64 -8.42
C LEU A 227 15.18 8.31 -8.81
N GLY A 228 14.38 7.45 -9.42
CA GLY A 228 14.78 6.16 -9.97
C GLY A 228 15.03 6.24 -11.47
N HIS A 229 15.78 5.29 -12.00
CA HIS A 229 15.93 5.05 -13.43
C HIS A 229 15.50 3.62 -13.72
N VAL A 230 14.52 3.46 -14.59
CA VAL A 230 14.04 2.16 -15.07
C VAL A 230 14.68 1.89 -16.43
N ASP A 231 15.38 0.78 -16.56
CA ASP A 231 16.02 0.40 -17.82
C ASP A 231 14.98 -0.19 -18.79
N ASP A 232 15.12 0.15 -20.07
CA ASP A 232 14.40 -0.45 -21.20
C ASP A 232 15.32 -0.56 -22.42
N ASP A 233 14.82 -1.11 -23.52
CA ASP A 233 15.57 -1.31 -24.76
C ASP A 233 15.98 -0.01 -25.48
N ARG A 234 15.54 1.17 -24.98
CA ARG A 234 15.77 2.50 -25.57
C ARG A 234 16.56 3.43 -24.67
N GLY A 235 17.14 2.93 -23.59
CA GLY A 235 17.95 3.72 -22.65
C GLY A 235 17.24 4.06 -21.37
N GLY A 236 15.99 3.62 -21.22
CA GLY A 236 15.20 3.72 -20.00
C GLY A 236 14.55 5.09 -19.78
N PHE A 237 13.86 5.21 -18.65
CA PHE A 237 13.13 6.42 -18.27
C PHE A 237 13.24 6.71 -16.76
N PRO A 238 13.12 7.99 -16.36
CA PRO A 238 13.08 8.37 -14.97
C PRO A 238 11.75 7.99 -14.31
N MET A 239 11.83 7.60 -13.04
CA MET A 239 10.70 7.37 -12.16
C MET A 239 10.83 8.22 -10.90
N VAL A 240 9.89 9.14 -10.67
CA VAL A 240 9.86 10.03 -9.51
C VAL A 240 8.87 9.49 -8.50
N LEU A 241 9.34 9.20 -7.27
CA LEU A 241 8.52 8.68 -6.18
C LEU A 241 8.54 9.67 -5.02
N LYS A 242 7.36 9.99 -4.47
CA LYS A 242 7.23 10.91 -3.33
C LYS A 242 6.43 10.25 -2.20
N THR A 243 7.02 10.20 -1.01
CA THR A 243 6.39 9.72 0.21
C THR A 243 6.49 10.80 1.27
N TRP A 244 5.48 11.65 1.38
CA TRP A 244 5.51 12.85 2.22
C TRP A 244 4.45 12.80 3.32
N ARG A 245 4.87 13.02 4.54
CA ARG A 245 3.98 13.17 5.72
C ARG A 245 3.70 14.62 6.07
N ILE A 246 4.48 15.54 5.47
CA ILE A 246 4.34 16.99 5.60
C ILE A 246 4.12 17.56 4.20
N ALA A 247 2.87 17.57 3.76
CA ALA A 247 2.45 18.05 2.44
C ALA A 247 1.21 18.95 2.58
N PRO A 248 1.39 20.28 2.75
CA PRO A 248 0.26 21.20 2.88
C PRO A 248 -0.75 21.04 1.73
N GLY A 249 -2.04 20.99 2.07
CA GLY A 249 -3.12 20.82 1.11
C GLY A 249 -3.37 19.37 0.65
N HIS A 250 -2.69 18.37 1.25
CA HIS A 250 -2.85 16.94 0.95
C HIS A 250 -3.15 16.15 2.22
N SER A 251 -4.42 15.87 2.50
CA SER A 251 -4.80 15.08 3.68
C SER A 251 -4.40 13.61 3.53
N ASN A 252 -4.72 13.01 2.38
CA ASN A 252 -4.45 11.62 2.02
C ASN A 252 -4.51 11.49 0.49
N THR A 253 -3.48 11.99 -0.20
CA THR A 253 -3.48 12.09 -1.66
C THR A 253 -2.50 11.09 -2.25
N TRP A 254 -3.02 10.06 -2.89
CA TRP A 254 -2.26 9.20 -3.77
C TRP A 254 -2.43 9.66 -5.22
N SER A 255 -1.37 9.64 -6.01
CA SER A 255 -1.43 10.00 -7.42
C SER A 255 -0.41 9.25 -8.24
N ILE A 256 -0.72 9.09 -9.53
CA ILE A 256 0.20 8.54 -10.52
C ILE A 256 0.06 9.33 -11.83
N ARG A 257 1.19 9.70 -12.43
CA ARG A 257 1.30 10.32 -13.75
C ARG A 257 2.23 9.49 -14.62
N ILE A 258 1.81 9.22 -15.83
CA ILE A 258 2.60 8.53 -16.83
C ILE A 258 2.65 9.42 -18.08
N LEU A 259 3.85 9.74 -18.52
CA LEU A 259 4.10 10.42 -19.78
C LEU A 259 4.63 9.41 -20.79
N GLY A 260 4.00 9.34 -21.95
CA GLY A 260 4.40 8.42 -23.02
C GLY A 260 4.42 9.12 -24.37
N THR A 261 5.03 8.49 -25.37
CA THR A 261 5.20 9.06 -26.72
C THR A 261 3.91 9.14 -27.51
N LYS A 262 2.88 8.35 -27.17
CA LYS A 262 1.57 8.34 -27.82
C LYS A 262 0.47 8.91 -26.94
N LYS A 263 0.47 8.54 -25.65
CA LYS A 263 -0.49 9.02 -24.67
C LYS A 263 0.22 9.41 -23.38
N SER A 264 -0.44 10.25 -22.60
CA SER A 264 -0.07 10.55 -21.22
C SER A 264 -1.32 10.53 -20.36
N ALA A 265 -1.19 10.15 -19.09
CA ALA A 265 -2.32 10.13 -18.17
C ALA A 265 -1.92 10.52 -16.75
N TYR A 266 -2.88 11.05 -16.02
CA TYR A 266 -2.76 11.40 -14.61
C TYR A 266 -4.03 11.03 -13.86
N PHE A 267 -3.85 10.39 -12.71
CA PHE A 267 -4.93 10.14 -11.74
C PHE A 267 -4.50 10.56 -10.34
N SER A 268 -5.44 11.08 -9.54
CA SER A 268 -5.21 11.45 -8.16
C SER A 268 -6.45 11.22 -7.30
N THR A 269 -6.27 10.60 -6.12
CA THR A 269 -7.33 10.47 -5.12
C THR A 269 -7.76 11.80 -4.48
N LYS A 270 -7.06 12.90 -4.78
CA LYS A 270 -7.51 14.25 -4.42
C LYS A 270 -8.78 14.66 -5.17
N ASN A 271 -8.94 14.13 -6.39
CA ASN A 271 -10.16 14.23 -7.19
C ASN A 271 -10.48 12.85 -7.76
N PRO A 272 -11.02 11.92 -6.96
CA PRO A 272 -11.18 10.52 -7.34
C PRO A 272 -12.21 10.30 -8.44
N ARG A 273 -13.07 11.28 -8.71
CA ARG A 273 -14.08 11.24 -9.78
C ARG A 273 -13.53 11.51 -11.17
N GLN A 274 -12.26 11.93 -11.30
CA GLN A 274 -11.72 12.35 -12.57
C GLN A 274 -10.35 11.73 -12.79
N TRP A 275 -10.07 11.40 -14.04
CA TRP A 275 -8.72 11.22 -14.52
C TRP A 275 -8.45 12.13 -15.70
N GLN A 276 -7.20 12.39 -15.98
CA GLN A 276 -6.77 13.24 -17.09
C GLN A 276 -5.94 12.40 -18.05
N PHE A 277 -6.14 12.61 -19.32
CA PHE A 277 -5.34 11.97 -20.35
C PHE A 277 -5.12 12.89 -21.55
N MET A 278 -4.07 12.62 -22.30
CA MET A 278 -3.74 13.28 -23.53
C MET A 278 -3.35 12.22 -24.56
N THR A 279 -3.81 12.40 -25.81
CA THR A 279 -3.32 11.63 -26.94
C THR A 279 -2.50 12.57 -27.84
N TYR A 280 -1.26 12.19 -28.13
CA TYR A 280 -0.41 12.95 -29.03
C TYR A 280 -0.73 12.60 -30.48
N ALA A 281 -1.14 13.62 -31.25
CA ALA A 281 -1.52 13.47 -32.67
C ALA A 281 -0.69 14.38 -33.59
N GLY A 282 0.44 14.91 -33.11
CA GLY A 282 1.24 15.92 -33.82
C GLY A 282 0.63 17.31 -33.66
N GLY A 283 1.36 18.27 -33.09
CA GLY A 283 0.90 19.63 -32.83
C GLY A 283 0.61 19.94 -31.36
N ALA A 284 -0.37 20.79 -31.07
CA ALA A 284 -0.70 21.19 -29.72
C ALA A 284 -1.34 20.01 -28.93
N GLY A 285 -0.74 19.65 -27.79
CA GLY A 285 -1.31 18.66 -26.87
C GLY A 285 -2.45 19.26 -26.06
N VAL A 286 -3.56 18.54 -25.96
CA VAL A 286 -4.72 18.91 -25.15
C VAL A 286 -4.96 17.83 -24.10
N TRP A 287 -4.96 18.21 -22.82
CA TRP A 287 -5.39 17.34 -21.74
C TRP A 287 -6.91 17.31 -21.69
N SER A 288 -7.47 16.12 -21.83
CA SER A 288 -8.89 15.85 -21.62
C SER A 288 -9.11 15.41 -20.17
N VAL A 289 -10.24 15.80 -19.62
CA VAL A 289 -10.71 15.35 -18.31
C VAL A 289 -11.93 14.48 -18.52
N GLU A 290 -11.91 13.27 -17.98
CA GLU A 290 -13.04 12.35 -18.02
C GLU A 290 -13.58 12.18 -16.62
N ASP A 291 -14.89 12.31 -16.45
CA ASP A 291 -15.60 12.02 -15.20
C ASP A 291 -15.77 10.51 -15.05
N LEU A 292 -15.35 9.99 -13.91
CA LEU A 292 -15.39 8.58 -13.56
C LEU A 292 -16.56 8.35 -12.62
N GLY A 293 -17.46 7.47 -13.01
CA GLY A 293 -18.48 6.99 -12.12
C GLY A 293 -17.96 5.87 -11.19
N PHE A 294 -18.90 5.13 -10.61
CA PHE A 294 -18.59 3.94 -9.82
C PHE A 294 -18.22 2.78 -10.74
N GLU A 295 -16.99 2.80 -11.23
CA GLU A 295 -16.39 1.70 -12.00
C GLU A 295 -15.46 0.91 -11.08
N SER A 296 -15.85 -0.29 -10.71
CA SER A 296 -15.10 -1.10 -9.74
C SER A 296 -14.59 -2.40 -10.36
N LEU A 297 -13.46 -2.90 -9.85
CA LEU A 297 -12.84 -4.15 -10.31
C LEU A 297 -13.75 -5.36 -10.05
N PHE A 298 -14.41 -5.39 -8.89
CA PHE A 298 -15.47 -6.36 -8.56
C PHE A 298 -16.81 -5.66 -8.67
N PRO A 299 -17.77 -6.22 -9.42
CA PRO A 299 -19.08 -5.60 -9.62
C PRO A 299 -19.83 -5.33 -8.31
N ALA A 300 -20.54 -4.23 -8.26
CA ALA A 300 -21.28 -3.77 -7.10
C ALA A 300 -22.68 -3.30 -7.45
N ILE A 301 -23.56 -3.19 -6.44
CA ILE A 301 -24.93 -2.70 -6.62
C ILE A 301 -24.99 -1.20 -6.94
N THR A 302 -23.93 -0.44 -6.62
CA THR A 302 -23.88 1.00 -6.89
C THR A 302 -23.74 1.24 -8.39
N GLY A 303 -24.68 2.02 -8.94
CA GLY A 303 -24.65 2.37 -10.36
C GLY A 303 -23.55 3.38 -10.70
N GLY A 304 -23.12 3.38 -11.97
CA GLY A 304 -22.00 4.18 -12.48
C GLY A 304 -22.15 5.70 -12.37
N ILE A 305 -23.33 6.22 -12.03
CA ILE A 305 -23.56 7.67 -11.83
C ILE A 305 -23.12 8.17 -10.44
N PHE A 306 -22.78 7.26 -9.52
CA PHE A 306 -22.38 7.60 -8.15
C PHE A 306 -20.86 7.65 -7.99
N GLU A 307 -20.42 8.21 -6.87
CA GLU A 307 -19.02 8.40 -6.55
C GLU A 307 -18.39 7.15 -5.92
N PHE A 308 -17.12 6.89 -6.27
CA PHE A 308 -16.27 5.87 -5.66
C PHE A 308 -15.35 6.52 -4.63
N GLY A 309 -15.27 5.96 -3.43
CA GLY A 309 -14.49 6.51 -2.33
C GLY A 309 -13.48 5.54 -1.72
N PHE A 310 -12.78 6.01 -0.67
CA PHE A 310 -11.77 5.25 0.05
C PHE A 310 -12.29 3.94 0.64
N ALA A 311 -13.49 3.97 1.24
CA ALA A 311 -14.11 2.77 1.82
C ALA A 311 -14.44 1.71 0.75
N ASP A 312 -14.72 2.15 -0.48
CA ASP A 312 -14.96 1.24 -1.60
C ASP A 312 -13.64 0.65 -2.10
N ALA A 313 -12.56 1.43 -2.17
CA ALA A 313 -11.23 0.92 -2.52
C ALA A 313 -10.75 -0.15 -1.54
N ILE A 314 -10.96 0.04 -0.23
CA ILE A 314 -10.70 -0.98 0.80
C ILE A 314 -11.53 -2.23 0.53
N GLN A 315 -12.83 -2.10 0.26
CA GLN A 315 -13.69 -3.24 -0.03
C GLN A 315 -13.25 -4.01 -1.28
N GLN A 316 -12.86 -3.31 -2.35
CA GLN A 316 -12.34 -3.91 -3.58
C GLN A 316 -11.01 -4.66 -3.35
N MET A 317 -10.11 -4.09 -2.54
CA MET A 317 -8.88 -4.76 -2.14
C MET A 317 -9.16 -6.06 -1.38
N TRP A 318 -10.10 -6.04 -0.44
CA TRP A 318 -10.53 -7.23 0.29
C TRP A 318 -11.21 -8.26 -0.61
N ALA A 319 -12.03 -7.80 -1.57
CA ALA A 319 -12.66 -8.67 -2.55
C ALA A 319 -11.60 -9.40 -3.39
N ALA A 320 -10.52 -8.71 -3.76
CA ALA A 320 -9.41 -9.32 -4.48
C ALA A 320 -8.71 -10.43 -3.66
N PHE A 321 -8.45 -10.19 -2.37
CA PHE A 321 -7.86 -11.19 -1.50
C PHE A 321 -8.77 -12.40 -1.29
N VAL A 322 -10.06 -12.17 -1.02
CA VAL A 322 -11.07 -13.22 -0.81
C VAL A 322 -11.32 -14.02 -2.09
N ASP A 323 -11.30 -13.37 -3.27
CA ASP A 323 -11.42 -14.07 -4.55
C ASP A 323 -10.23 -15.02 -4.78
N GLU A 324 -8.99 -14.59 -4.48
CA GLU A 324 -7.82 -15.45 -4.55
C GLU A 324 -7.89 -16.63 -3.56
N LEU A 325 -8.37 -16.42 -2.33
CA LEU A 325 -8.64 -17.50 -1.37
C LEU A 325 -9.63 -18.53 -1.89
N ALA A 326 -10.63 -18.07 -2.64
CA ALA A 326 -11.64 -18.92 -3.28
C ALA A 326 -11.22 -19.50 -4.65
N GLY A 327 -9.92 -19.45 -4.99
CA GLY A 327 -9.36 -19.97 -6.24
C GLY A 327 -9.58 -19.07 -7.46
N GLY A 328 -9.83 -17.77 -7.26
CA GLY A 328 -9.91 -16.77 -8.32
C GLY A 328 -8.56 -16.18 -8.69
N ASN A 329 -8.58 -15.14 -9.52
CA ASN A 329 -7.38 -14.43 -10.00
C ASN A 329 -7.41 -12.93 -9.69
N ALA A 330 -8.24 -12.53 -8.72
CA ALA A 330 -8.46 -11.15 -8.33
C ALA A 330 -8.81 -10.21 -9.50
N ASN A 331 -9.60 -10.70 -10.47
CA ASN A 331 -9.97 -9.99 -11.70
C ASN A 331 -8.77 -9.34 -12.42
N GLY A 332 -7.61 -10.02 -12.39
CA GLY A 332 -6.38 -9.61 -13.08
C GLY A 332 -5.56 -8.54 -12.35
N PHE A 333 -6.03 -8.02 -11.20
CA PHE A 333 -5.26 -7.11 -10.37
C PHE A 333 -5.49 -7.43 -8.88
N GLY A 334 -4.58 -8.02 -8.18
CA GLY A 334 -4.71 -8.38 -6.77
C GLY A 334 -3.93 -7.45 -5.82
N CYS A 335 -3.95 -7.80 -4.54
CA CYS A 335 -3.11 -7.20 -3.53
C CYS A 335 -1.62 -7.36 -3.85
N VAL A 336 -0.74 -6.65 -3.14
CA VAL A 336 0.71 -6.75 -3.33
C VAL A 336 1.17 -8.20 -3.06
N ARG A 337 1.93 -8.74 -4.00
CA ARG A 337 2.51 -10.09 -3.91
C ARG A 337 3.78 -10.09 -3.05
N PRO A 338 4.17 -11.21 -2.45
CA PRO A 338 5.42 -11.30 -1.68
C PRO A 338 6.65 -10.78 -2.44
N GLN A 339 6.81 -11.14 -3.72
CA GLN A 339 7.93 -10.67 -4.54
C GLN A 339 7.89 -9.15 -4.74
N GLU A 340 6.72 -8.56 -4.95
CA GLU A 340 6.59 -7.10 -5.08
C GLU A 340 6.94 -6.39 -3.74
N ALA A 341 6.65 -7.03 -2.61
CA ALA A 341 7.07 -6.53 -1.30
C ALA A 341 8.60 -6.61 -1.14
N ALA A 342 9.25 -7.68 -1.60
CA ALA A 342 10.71 -7.79 -1.61
C ALA A 342 11.35 -6.72 -2.54
N ASP A 343 10.81 -6.55 -3.73
CA ASP A 343 11.24 -5.51 -4.67
C ASP A 343 11.09 -4.10 -4.08
N HIS A 344 10.00 -3.84 -3.37
CA HIS A 344 9.79 -2.60 -2.64
C HIS A 344 10.90 -2.35 -1.61
N HIS A 345 11.23 -3.34 -0.78
CA HIS A 345 12.31 -3.23 0.20
C HIS A 345 13.68 -2.99 -0.45
N ALA A 346 13.95 -3.61 -1.62
CA ALA A 346 15.16 -3.35 -2.38
C ALA A 346 15.27 -1.88 -2.80
N VAL A 347 14.19 -1.29 -3.32
CA VAL A 347 14.14 0.13 -3.71
C VAL A 347 14.32 1.03 -2.48
N LEU A 348 13.63 0.76 -1.37
CA LEU A 348 13.73 1.60 -0.17
C LEU A 348 15.11 1.52 0.48
N ASN A 349 15.73 0.34 0.51
CA ASN A 349 17.07 0.18 1.05
C ASN A 349 18.10 0.98 0.23
N ALA A 350 18.03 0.90 -1.10
CA ALA A 350 18.88 1.71 -1.98
C ALA A 350 18.59 3.21 -1.81
N ALA A 351 17.32 3.63 -1.69
CA ALA A 351 16.95 5.02 -1.49
C ALA A 351 17.42 5.58 -0.14
N LEU A 352 17.32 4.80 0.94
CA LEU A 352 17.83 5.18 2.26
C LEU A 352 19.35 5.40 2.18
N LYS A 353 20.07 4.45 1.59
CA LYS A 353 21.52 4.57 1.41
C LYS A 353 21.88 5.76 0.51
N ALA A 354 21.17 5.97 -0.59
CA ALA A 354 21.39 7.10 -1.49
C ALA A 354 21.22 8.44 -0.78
N GLY A 355 20.15 8.61 0.01
CA GLY A 355 19.87 9.85 0.74
C GLY A 355 20.83 10.11 1.90
N THR A 356 21.28 9.07 2.61
CA THR A 356 22.22 9.22 3.74
C THR A 356 23.66 9.42 3.29
N THR A 357 24.05 8.88 2.14
CA THR A 357 25.43 9.03 1.59
C THR A 357 25.53 10.10 0.50
N ASN A 358 24.41 10.73 0.14
CA ASN A 358 24.30 11.72 -0.95
C ASN A 358 24.92 11.23 -2.27
N SER A 359 24.57 10.00 -2.66
CA SER A 359 25.12 9.33 -3.85
C SER A 359 24.04 8.52 -4.58
N VAL A 360 24.27 8.19 -5.84
CA VAL A 360 23.42 7.25 -6.59
C VAL A 360 23.73 5.83 -6.09
N GLN A 361 22.68 5.03 -5.88
CA GLN A 361 22.80 3.63 -5.47
C GLN A 361 22.14 2.71 -6.47
N GLU A 362 22.74 1.56 -6.72
CA GLU A 362 22.11 0.46 -7.46
C GLU A 362 21.05 -0.21 -6.59
N VAL A 363 19.95 -0.65 -7.22
CA VAL A 363 18.89 -1.40 -6.55
C VAL A 363 19.17 -2.90 -6.72
N LEU A 364 19.41 -3.57 -5.62
CA LEU A 364 19.73 -5.00 -5.61
C LEU A 364 18.47 -5.81 -5.34
N TYR A 365 17.86 -6.32 -6.40
CA TYR A 365 16.68 -7.20 -6.30
C TYR A 365 17.09 -8.62 -5.95
N VAL A 366 16.34 -9.23 -5.03
CA VAL A 366 16.48 -10.66 -4.72
C VAL A 366 15.83 -11.46 -5.85
N LYS A 367 16.57 -12.46 -6.37
CA LYS A 367 16.09 -13.34 -7.45
C LYS A 367 15.23 -14.46 -6.90
#